data_91342fb018aeadc40b5c497d0ae57144
#
_entry.id   91342fb018aeadc40b5c497d0ae57144
#
_cell.length_a   1.000
_cell.length_b   1.000
_cell.length_c   1.000
_cell.angle_alpha   90.00
_cell.angle_beta   90.00
_cell.angle_gamma   90.00
#
_symmetry.space_group_name_H-M   'P 1'
#
loop_
_entity.id
_entity.type
_entity.pdbx_description
1 polymer ?
#
loop_
_entity_poly.entity_id
_entity_poly.type
_entity_poly.pdbx_seq_one_letter_code
_entity_poly.pdbx_strand_id
1 'polypeptide(L)'
;MNLLADLTRPRQRATLTRPALVRRLVLASSAPQGGAGMHGWAKEVMDAVGKPKTGPEGVLAVFFAPSSTSQEAGKQSLQRIYGARTEDRDVDTTWATRLAQYDVVCSWGEPNHALLQRVSAIDCPVFIANGDSDPMILPHYSYLLAGLIPQAKVKIYPDSGHGFLFQHAKEFAADIEAFLSGSGPS
;
A
#
# COMPACT_ATOMS: atom_id res chain seq x y z
N MET A 1 -11.84 -5.09 4.60
CA MET A 1 -10.79 -5.27 3.57
C MET A 1 -9.63 -4.33 3.91
N ASN A 2 -8.69 -4.82 4.70
CA ASN A 2 -7.51 -4.06 5.15
C ASN A 2 -6.22 -4.88 4.98
N LEU A 3 -6.18 -5.75 3.97
CA LEU A 3 -5.05 -6.66 3.76
C LEU A 3 -3.75 -5.97 3.31
N LEU A 4 -3.78 -4.73 2.84
CA LEU A 4 -2.63 -4.11 2.19
C LEU A 4 -1.78 -3.24 3.11
N ALA A 5 -2.38 -2.50 4.04
CA ALA A 5 -1.62 -1.67 4.97
C ALA A 5 -0.78 -2.50 5.96
N ASP A 6 -1.26 -3.68 6.37
CA ASP A 6 -0.56 -4.56 7.31
C ASP A 6 0.54 -5.42 6.65
N LEU A 7 0.48 -5.64 5.35
CA LEU A 7 1.42 -6.55 4.68
C LEU A 7 2.81 -5.94 4.48
N THR A 8 2.93 -4.61 4.44
CA THR A 8 4.21 -3.96 4.15
C THR A 8 5.05 -3.70 5.40
N ARG A 9 4.43 -3.45 6.56
CA ARG A 9 5.11 -3.19 7.83
C ARG A 9 5.88 -4.39 8.36
N PRO A 10 5.27 -5.58 8.49
CA PRO A 10 5.98 -6.79 8.87
C PRO A 10 7.11 -7.12 7.90
N ARG A 11 6.97 -6.81 6.61
CA ARG A 11 7.96 -7.13 5.57
C ARG A 11 9.21 -6.27 5.65
N GLN A 12 9.11 -4.95 5.80
CA GLN A 12 10.26 -4.10 6.05
C GLN A 12 11.00 -4.57 7.31
N ARG A 13 10.26 -4.80 8.38
CA ARG A 13 10.81 -5.25 9.65
C ARG A 13 11.42 -6.66 9.56
N ALA A 14 10.75 -7.58 8.87
CA ALA A 14 11.27 -8.93 8.63
C ALA A 14 12.57 -8.90 7.83
N THR A 15 12.65 -8.09 6.78
CA THR A 15 13.88 -7.90 5.99
C THR A 15 15.03 -7.38 6.84
N LEU A 16 14.76 -6.43 7.73
CA LEU A 16 15.77 -5.88 8.65
C LEU A 16 16.18 -6.83 9.76
N THR A 17 15.28 -7.73 10.22
CA THR A 17 15.54 -8.65 11.33
C THR A 17 15.99 -10.03 10.88
N ARG A 18 15.69 -10.41 9.65
CA ARG A 18 16.02 -11.72 9.05
C ARG A 18 16.45 -11.56 7.58
N PRO A 19 17.50 -10.77 7.28
CA PRO A 19 17.87 -10.42 5.90
C PRO A 19 18.16 -11.66 5.04
N ALA A 20 18.74 -12.72 5.59
CA ALA A 20 19.02 -13.95 4.87
C ALA A 20 17.78 -14.70 4.35
N LEU A 21 16.57 -14.39 4.86
CA LEU A 21 15.33 -15.01 4.39
C LEU A 21 14.69 -14.25 3.23
N VAL A 22 15.06 -13.00 3.00
CA VAL A 22 14.41 -12.12 2.00
C VAL A 22 15.36 -11.88 0.84
N ARG A 23 15.10 -12.52 -0.28
CA ARG A 23 15.90 -12.35 -1.50
C ARG A 23 15.51 -11.11 -2.31
N ARG A 24 14.23 -10.76 -2.31
CA ARG A 24 13.65 -9.59 -2.99
C ARG A 24 12.44 -9.10 -2.20
N LEU A 25 12.20 -7.80 -2.20
CA LEU A 25 11.11 -7.18 -1.46
C LEU A 25 10.22 -6.35 -2.40
N VAL A 26 8.91 -6.54 -2.32
CA VAL A 26 7.92 -5.68 -3.00
C VAL A 26 7.18 -4.86 -1.94
N LEU A 27 7.19 -3.55 -2.10
CA LEU A 27 6.47 -2.58 -1.27
C LEU A 27 5.40 -1.90 -2.11
N ALA A 28 4.15 -2.27 -1.90
CA ALA A 28 2.99 -1.68 -2.59
C ALA A 28 2.24 -0.74 -1.65
N SER A 29 1.98 0.50 -2.06
CA SER A 29 1.31 1.56 -1.27
C SER A 29 1.82 1.59 0.17
N SER A 30 3.13 1.78 0.33
CA SER A 30 3.83 1.72 1.62
C SER A 30 4.64 2.97 1.89
N ALA A 31 4.87 3.26 3.18
CA ALA A 31 5.73 4.34 3.64
C ALA A 31 6.80 3.82 4.60
N PRO A 32 7.93 4.53 4.75
CA PRO A 32 8.97 4.15 5.71
C PRO A 32 8.51 4.35 7.15
N GLN A 33 8.92 3.46 8.04
CA GLN A 33 8.73 3.66 9.48
C GLN A 33 9.47 4.92 9.94
N GLY A 34 8.79 5.74 10.73
CA GLY A 34 9.37 6.99 11.25
C GLY A 34 9.40 8.14 10.25
N GLY A 35 8.82 7.98 9.07
CA GLY A 35 8.63 9.06 8.11
C GLY A 35 7.60 10.07 8.59
N ALA A 36 7.89 11.38 8.47
CA ALA A 36 6.97 12.44 8.90
C ALA A 36 5.69 12.46 8.06
N GLY A 37 4.56 12.83 8.68
CA GLY A 37 3.28 13.04 7.99
C GLY A 37 2.36 11.82 7.90
N MET A 38 2.77 10.66 8.44
CA MET A 38 1.95 9.45 8.46
C MET A 38 1.35 9.10 9.83
N HIS A 39 1.42 10.00 10.78
CA HIS A 39 0.85 9.82 12.13
C HIS A 39 -0.67 9.98 12.19
N GLY A 40 -1.32 10.10 11.03
CA GLY A 40 -2.76 10.19 10.86
C GLY A 40 -3.10 10.38 9.38
N TRP A 41 -4.33 10.04 9.00
CA TRP A 41 -4.83 10.31 7.65
C TRP A 41 -5.49 11.68 7.58
N ALA A 42 -5.48 12.28 6.40
CA ALA A 42 -6.23 13.49 6.11
C ALA A 42 -7.73 13.31 6.39
N LYS A 43 -8.42 14.43 6.67
CA LYS A 43 -9.85 14.40 7.03
C LYS A 43 -10.69 13.68 5.99
N GLU A 44 -10.42 13.89 4.72
CA GLU A 44 -11.14 13.31 3.60
C GLU A 44 -11.05 11.77 3.59
N VAL A 45 -9.87 11.24 3.91
CA VAL A 45 -9.66 9.79 4.05
C VAL A 45 -10.41 9.26 5.26
N MET A 46 -10.34 9.95 6.39
CA MET A 46 -11.08 9.58 7.61
C MET A 46 -12.59 9.60 7.40
N ASP A 47 -13.11 10.61 6.71
CA ASP A 47 -14.54 10.72 6.37
C ASP A 47 -14.99 9.58 5.44
N ALA A 48 -14.12 9.11 4.56
CA ALA A 48 -14.42 8.02 3.63
C ALA A 48 -14.36 6.63 4.29
N VAL A 49 -13.28 6.32 5.01
CA VAL A 49 -12.98 4.96 5.50
C VAL A 49 -12.85 4.82 7.01
N GLY A 50 -12.78 5.91 7.76
CA GLY A 50 -12.65 5.94 9.22
C GLY A 50 -13.98 5.66 9.98
N LYS A 51 -14.83 4.77 9.45
CA LYS A 51 -16.17 4.45 9.96
C LYS A 51 -16.26 2.97 10.35
N PRO A 52 -17.18 2.59 11.24
CA PRO A 52 -17.43 1.19 11.57
C PRO A 52 -17.73 0.32 10.35
N LYS A 53 -18.42 0.88 9.34
CA LYS A 53 -18.65 0.24 8.04
C LYS A 53 -18.24 1.19 6.92
N THR A 54 -17.35 0.73 6.06
CA THR A 54 -16.97 1.44 4.84
C THR A 54 -17.84 0.91 3.69
N GLY A 55 -18.69 1.76 3.13
CA GLY A 55 -19.46 1.44 1.94
C GLY A 55 -18.60 1.49 0.66
N PRO A 56 -19.18 1.06 -0.49
CA PRO A 56 -18.52 1.12 -1.79
C PRO A 56 -17.97 2.51 -2.14
N GLU A 57 -18.72 3.56 -1.80
CA GLU A 57 -18.32 4.95 -2.05
C GLU A 57 -17.02 5.34 -1.32
N GLY A 58 -16.87 4.93 -0.05
CA GLY A 58 -15.66 5.17 0.71
C GLY A 58 -14.46 4.42 0.15
N VAL A 59 -14.67 3.20 -0.33
CA VAL A 59 -13.62 2.43 -1.03
C VAL A 59 -13.23 3.12 -2.34
N LEU A 60 -14.20 3.53 -3.14
CA LEU A 60 -13.95 4.23 -4.41
C LEU A 60 -13.18 5.54 -4.18
N ALA A 61 -13.55 6.32 -3.16
CA ALA A 61 -12.91 7.60 -2.87
C ALA A 61 -11.43 7.50 -2.49
N VAL A 62 -11.00 6.38 -1.89
CA VAL A 62 -9.63 6.21 -1.40
C VAL A 62 -8.78 5.33 -2.31
N PHE A 63 -9.38 4.27 -2.86
CA PHE A 63 -8.64 3.26 -3.62
C PHE A 63 -8.48 3.61 -5.10
N PHE A 64 -9.30 4.53 -5.63
CA PHE A 64 -9.30 4.91 -7.03
C PHE A 64 -9.20 6.44 -7.17
N ALA A 65 -8.55 6.89 -8.23
CA ALA A 65 -8.47 8.32 -8.51
C ALA A 65 -9.86 8.90 -8.85
N PRO A 66 -10.06 10.23 -8.72
CA PRO A 66 -11.37 10.84 -8.97
C PRO A 66 -11.79 10.90 -10.44
N SER A 67 -10.94 10.50 -11.37
CA SER A 67 -11.26 10.45 -12.80
C SER A 67 -12.38 9.46 -13.11
N SER A 68 -13.13 9.69 -14.16
CA SER A 68 -14.17 8.76 -14.61
C SER A 68 -13.63 7.38 -14.95
N THR A 69 -12.43 7.31 -15.54
CA THR A 69 -11.76 6.06 -15.91
C THR A 69 -11.42 5.23 -14.66
N SER A 70 -10.79 5.85 -13.68
CA SER A 70 -10.42 5.18 -12.43
C SER A 70 -11.64 4.76 -11.62
N GLN A 71 -12.66 5.62 -11.52
CA GLN A 71 -13.89 5.31 -10.81
C GLN A 71 -14.66 4.14 -11.45
N GLU A 72 -14.68 4.06 -12.78
CA GLU A 72 -15.30 2.92 -13.49
C GLU A 72 -14.51 1.62 -13.25
N ALA A 73 -13.19 1.66 -13.33
CA ALA A 73 -12.32 0.52 -12.96
C ALA A 73 -12.56 0.08 -11.50
N GLY A 74 -12.81 1.04 -10.61
CA GLY A 74 -13.16 0.80 -9.21
C GLY A 74 -14.47 0.05 -9.06
N LYS A 75 -15.53 0.50 -9.71
CA LYS A 75 -16.85 -0.19 -9.70
C LYS A 75 -16.74 -1.63 -10.19
N GLN A 76 -16.03 -1.84 -11.29
CA GLN A 76 -15.79 -3.18 -11.84
C GLN A 76 -14.98 -4.05 -10.86
N SER A 77 -13.99 -3.48 -10.17
CA SER A 77 -13.21 -4.19 -9.16
C SER A 77 -14.06 -4.59 -7.95
N LEU A 78 -14.90 -3.68 -7.47
CA LEU A 78 -15.83 -3.99 -6.38
C LEU A 78 -16.84 -5.06 -6.79
N GLN A 79 -17.36 -5.02 -8.01
CA GLN A 79 -18.25 -6.04 -8.54
C GLN A 79 -17.59 -7.42 -8.59
N ARG A 80 -16.31 -7.50 -9.01
CA ARG A 80 -15.56 -8.76 -8.98
C ARG A 80 -15.36 -9.27 -7.54
N ILE A 81 -14.99 -8.39 -6.62
CA ILE A 81 -14.67 -8.76 -5.23
C ILE A 81 -15.93 -9.19 -4.46
N TYR A 82 -17.01 -8.45 -4.63
CA TYR A 82 -18.23 -8.65 -3.84
C TYR A 82 -19.32 -9.44 -4.56
N GLY A 83 -19.32 -9.45 -5.89
CA GLY A 83 -20.34 -10.13 -6.70
C GLY A 83 -19.97 -11.56 -7.12
N ALA A 84 -18.69 -11.85 -7.29
CA ALA A 84 -18.27 -13.14 -7.82
C ALA A 84 -18.31 -14.30 -6.80
N ARG A 85 -18.33 -14.01 -5.51
CA ARG A 85 -18.33 -15.01 -4.44
C ARG A 85 -19.38 -14.67 -3.40
N THR A 86 -20.45 -15.45 -3.35
CA THR A 86 -21.57 -15.28 -2.42
C THR A 86 -21.49 -16.21 -1.22
N GLU A 87 -20.77 -17.35 -1.35
CA GLU A 87 -20.57 -18.36 -0.32
C GLU A 87 -19.13 -18.32 0.21
N ASP A 88 -18.90 -18.81 1.42
CA ASP A 88 -17.59 -18.86 2.10
C ASP A 88 -16.83 -17.53 2.07
N ARG A 89 -17.54 -16.43 2.29
CA ARG A 89 -16.93 -15.11 2.39
C ARG A 89 -16.28 -14.93 3.76
N ASP A 90 -15.14 -14.24 3.77
CA ASP A 90 -14.53 -13.81 5.02
C ASP A 90 -15.48 -12.90 5.81
N VAL A 91 -15.44 -13.02 7.13
CA VAL A 91 -16.21 -12.14 8.01
C VAL A 91 -15.73 -10.69 7.91
N ASP A 92 -16.65 -9.75 8.04
CA ASP A 92 -16.31 -8.33 8.04
C ASP A 92 -15.38 -7.99 9.22
N THR A 93 -14.42 -7.12 8.96
CA THR A 93 -13.52 -6.60 10.00
C THR A 93 -14.32 -5.84 11.05
N THR A 94 -14.12 -6.16 12.33
CA THR A 94 -14.79 -5.48 13.44
C THR A 94 -14.25 -4.04 13.59
N TRP A 95 -15.05 -3.18 14.22
CA TRP A 95 -14.61 -1.81 14.54
C TRP A 95 -13.38 -1.79 15.45
N ALA A 96 -13.33 -2.66 16.44
CA ALA A 96 -12.17 -2.79 17.33
C ALA A 96 -10.90 -3.14 16.55
N THR A 97 -10.99 -4.09 15.61
CA THR A 97 -9.85 -4.44 14.74
C THR A 97 -9.43 -3.26 13.86
N ARG A 98 -10.38 -2.50 13.30
CA ARG A 98 -10.09 -1.31 12.50
C ARG A 98 -9.37 -0.23 13.31
N LEU A 99 -9.81 0.04 14.53
CA LEU A 99 -9.14 0.99 15.43
C LEU A 99 -7.71 0.53 15.73
N ALA A 100 -7.52 -0.73 16.09
CA ALA A 100 -6.19 -1.26 16.36
C ALA A 100 -5.26 -1.16 15.13
N GLN A 101 -5.77 -1.39 13.93
CA GLN A 101 -5.02 -1.20 12.69
C GLN A 101 -4.66 0.28 12.46
N TYR A 102 -5.59 1.18 12.71
CA TYR A 102 -5.34 2.62 12.59
C TYR A 102 -4.30 3.11 13.60
N ASP A 103 -4.38 2.67 14.85
CA ASP A 103 -3.38 2.99 15.88
C ASP A 103 -1.97 2.53 15.46
N VAL A 104 -1.87 1.35 14.85
CA VAL A 104 -0.60 0.87 14.28
C VAL A 104 -0.14 1.76 13.11
N VAL A 105 -1.05 2.25 12.25
CA VAL A 105 -0.69 3.22 11.19
C VAL A 105 -0.14 4.51 11.78
N CYS A 106 -0.82 5.07 12.79
CA CYS A 106 -0.37 6.28 13.46
C CYS A 106 1.01 6.09 14.11
N SER A 107 1.19 5.03 14.88
CA SER A 107 2.48 4.71 15.52
C SER A 107 3.60 4.45 14.51
N TRP A 108 3.29 3.87 13.35
CA TRP A 108 4.27 3.68 12.29
C TRP A 108 4.77 5.01 11.72
N GLY A 109 3.88 5.97 11.59
CA GLY A 109 4.13 7.28 11.01
C GLY A 109 4.60 8.34 12.01
N GLU A 110 4.79 8.01 13.28
CA GLU A 110 5.42 8.93 14.23
C GLU A 110 6.84 9.28 13.79
N PRO A 111 7.17 10.57 13.63
CA PRO A 111 8.49 10.98 13.17
C PRO A 111 9.59 10.43 14.06
N ASN A 112 10.46 9.59 13.50
CA ASN A 112 11.59 9.00 14.21
C ASN A 112 12.77 8.77 13.26
N HIS A 113 13.76 9.66 13.35
CA HIS A 113 14.91 9.65 12.46
C HIS A 113 15.71 8.34 12.53
N ALA A 114 15.85 7.74 13.70
CA ALA A 114 16.59 6.48 13.85
C ALA A 114 15.87 5.31 13.17
N LEU A 115 14.53 5.25 13.26
CA LEU A 115 13.73 4.24 12.57
C LEU A 115 13.74 4.47 11.06
N LEU A 116 13.68 5.72 10.62
CA LEU A 116 13.74 6.08 9.22
C LEU A 116 15.10 5.66 8.61
N GLN A 117 16.19 5.94 9.28
CA GLN A 117 17.54 5.56 8.84
C GLN A 117 17.75 4.05 8.77
N ARG A 118 17.06 3.26 9.59
CA ARG A 118 17.15 1.80 9.51
C ARG A 118 16.70 1.22 8.17
N VAL A 119 15.86 1.94 7.43
CA VAL A 119 15.39 1.51 6.10
C VAL A 119 16.54 1.40 5.10
N SER A 120 17.59 2.21 5.24
CA SER A 120 18.79 2.15 4.39
C SER A 120 19.64 0.88 4.59
N ALA A 121 19.39 0.13 5.67
CA ALA A 121 20.03 -1.16 5.89
C ALA A 121 19.35 -2.35 5.18
N ILE A 122 18.32 -2.10 4.38
CA ILE A 122 17.73 -3.11 3.48
C ILE A 122 18.70 -3.33 2.31
N ASP A 123 19.31 -4.49 2.28
CA ASP A 123 20.38 -4.84 1.33
C ASP A 123 19.93 -5.88 0.26
N CYS A 124 18.65 -6.03 0.05
CA CYS A 124 18.13 -6.81 -1.07
C CYS A 124 17.49 -5.90 -2.11
N PRO A 125 17.33 -6.35 -3.38
CA PRO A 125 16.56 -5.62 -4.37
C PRO A 125 15.14 -5.34 -3.89
N VAL A 126 14.66 -4.08 -4.05
CA VAL A 126 13.33 -3.64 -3.64
C VAL A 126 12.59 -3.05 -4.83
N PHE A 127 11.36 -3.50 -5.06
CA PHE A 127 10.42 -2.88 -5.98
C PHE A 127 9.35 -2.13 -5.19
N ILE A 128 9.26 -0.82 -5.41
CA ILE A 128 8.31 0.06 -4.75
C ILE A 128 7.27 0.47 -5.78
N ALA A 129 6.00 0.29 -5.45
CA ALA A 129 4.87 0.59 -6.33
C ALA A 129 3.80 1.40 -5.58
N ASN A 130 3.22 2.41 -6.24
CA ASN A 130 2.12 3.19 -5.69
C ASN A 130 1.25 3.80 -6.80
N GLY A 131 0.03 4.24 -6.47
CA GLY A 131 -0.78 5.09 -7.35
C GLY A 131 -0.35 6.55 -7.25
N ASP A 132 -0.47 7.30 -8.34
CA ASP A 132 -0.11 8.74 -8.39
C ASP A 132 -1.04 9.62 -7.56
N SER A 133 -2.26 9.15 -7.31
CA SER A 133 -3.33 9.84 -6.59
C SER A 133 -3.71 9.14 -5.28
N ASP A 134 -2.79 8.39 -4.67
CA ASP A 134 -3.03 7.70 -3.39
C ASP A 134 -3.17 8.72 -2.25
N PRO A 135 -4.36 8.87 -1.63
CA PRO A 135 -4.56 9.83 -0.55
C PRO A 135 -4.21 9.27 0.84
N MET A 136 -4.02 7.94 0.98
CA MET A 136 -3.66 7.30 2.24
C MET A 136 -2.15 7.26 2.45
N ILE A 137 -1.44 6.84 1.41
CA ILE A 137 0.02 6.73 1.37
C ILE A 137 0.50 7.56 0.19
N LEU A 138 0.71 8.84 0.44
CA LEU A 138 1.06 9.80 -0.61
C LEU A 138 2.28 9.33 -1.42
N PRO A 139 2.29 9.53 -2.75
CA PRO A 139 3.35 9.03 -3.65
C PRO A 139 4.77 9.45 -3.25
N HIS A 140 4.93 10.61 -2.59
CA HIS A 140 6.24 11.09 -2.14
C HIS A 140 6.95 10.11 -1.19
N TYR A 141 6.20 9.27 -0.44
CA TYR A 141 6.80 8.24 0.43
C TYR A 141 7.46 7.12 -0.36
N SER A 142 6.94 6.83 -1.56
CA SER A 142 7.58 5.87 -2.47
C SER A 142 8.94 6.39 -2.95
N TYR A 143 9.03 7.67 -3.28
CA TYR A 143 10.30 8.30 -3.64
C TYR A 143 11.25 8.43 -2.44
N LEU A 144 10.72 8.71 -1.25
CA LEU A 144 11.53 8.72 -0.03
C LEU A 144 12.13 7.33 0.25
N LEU A 145 11.34 6.27 0.14
CA LEU A 145 11.83 4.88 0.24
C LEU A 145 12.92 4.59 -0.80
N ALA A 146 12.70 4.97 -2.06
CA ALA A 146 13.67 4.77 -3.12
C ALA A 146 14.97 5.54 -2.90
N GLY A 147 14.90 6.72 -2.28
CA GLY A 147 16.07 7.50 -1.91
C GLY A 147 16.86 6.94 -0.72
N LEU A 148 16.21 6.15 0.15
CA LEU A 148 16.83 5.56 1.33
C LEU A 148 17.39 4.15 1.08
N ILE A 149 16.75 3.35 0.21
CA ILE A 149 17.10 1.96 -0.02
C ILE A 149 18.03 1.85 -1.24
N PRO A 150 19.28 1.39 -1.10
CA PRO A 150 20.28 1.44 -2.19
C PRO A 150 19.87 0.68 -3.47
N GLN A 151 19.13 -0.41 -3.35
CA GLN A 151 18.73 -1.26 -4.47
C GLN A 151 17.24 -1.14 -4.80
N ALA A 152 16.64 0.02 -4.53
CA ALA A 152 15.22 0.23 -4.78
C ALA A 152 14.96 0.75 -6.20
N LYS A 153 13.90 0.22 -6.81
CA LYS A 153 13.28 0.76 -8.03
C LYS A 153 11.86 1.18 -7.70
N VAL A 154 11.42 2.34 -8.20
CA VAL A 154 10.07 2.86 -7.97
C VAL A 154 9.30 2.93 -9.28
N LYS A 155 8.03 2.53 -9.24
CA LYS A 155 7.05 2.73 -10.31
C LYS A 155 5.77 3.32 -9.73
N ILE A 156 5.35 4.44 -10.28
CA ILE A 156 4.08 5.09 -9.95
C ILE A 156 3.09 4.81 -11.08
N TYR A 157 1.94 4.25 -10.72
CA TYR A 157 0.87 3.91 -11.66
C TYR A 157 -0.05 5.12 -11.84
N PRO A 158 -0.27 5.56 -13.08
CA PRO A 158 -1.04 6.76 -13.35
C PRO A 158 -2.54 6.57 -13.07
N ASP A 159 -3.21 7.69 -12.80
CA ASP A 159 -4.67 7.76 -12.63
C ASP A 159 -5.21 6.72 -11.65
N SER A 160 -4.54 6.52 -10.51
CA SER A 160 -4.90 5.49 -9.56
C SER A 160 -4.63 5.91 -8.11
N GLY A 161 -5.54 5.48 -7.22
CA GLY A 161 -5.43 5.73 -5.77
C GLY A 161 -4.69 4.61 -5.04
N HIS A 162 -5.02 4.44 -3.75
CA HIS A 162 -4.42 3.40 -2.89
C HIS A 162 -4.62 1.97 -3.42
N GLY A 163 -5.64 1.75 -4.23
CA GLY A 163 -5.96 0.49 -4.88
C GLY A 163 -5.37 0.31 -6.29
N PHE A 164 -4.29 0.98 -6.65
CA PHE A 164 -3.67 0.90 -7.96
C PHE A 164 -3.52 -0.54 -8.48
N LEU A 165 -3.21 -1.47 -7.58
CA LEU A 165 -3.02 -2.89 -7.91
C LEU A 165 -4.31 -3.60 -8.36
N PHE A 166 -5.49 -3.07 -8.04
CA PHE A 166 -6.76 -3.58 -8.54
C PHE A 166 -7.09 -3.01 -9.92
N GLN A 167 -6.75 -1.75 -10.14
CA GLN A 167 -6.95 -1.06 -11.42
C GLN A 167 -5.95 -1.54 -12.47
N HIS A 168 -4.68 -1.60 -12.12
CA HIS A 168 -3.57 -2.02 -12.97
C HIS A 168 -3.14 -3.48 -12.73
N ALA A 169 -4.08 -4.37 -12.39
CA ALA A 169 -3.77 -5.71 -11.90
C ALA A 169 -2.87 -6.53 -12.84
N LYS A 170 -3.12 -6.47 -14.15
CA LYS A 170 -2.32 -7.21 -15.14
C LYS A 170 -0.91 -6.64 -15.28
N GLU A 171 -0.80 -5.32 -15.35
CA GLU A 171 0.47 -4.62 -15.46
C GLU A 171 1.31 -4.83 -14.19
N PHE A 172 0.72 -4.63 -13.02
CA PHE A 172 1.40 -4.83 -11.74
C PHE A 172 1.86 -6.28 -11.55
N ALA A 173 1.06 -7.26 -11.95
CA ALA A 173 1.45 -8.67 -11.91
C ALA A 173 2.65 -8.96 -12.80
N ALA A 174 2.67 -8.41 -14.03
CA ALA A 174 3.80 -8.56 -14.94
C ALA A 174 5.08 -7.89 -14.40
N ASP A 175 4.96 -6.70 -13.82
CA ASP A 175 6.09 -6.00 -13.19
C ASP A 175 6.68 -6.80 -12.01
N ILE A 176 5.80 -7.39 -11.17
CA ILE A 176 6.24 -8.26 -10.07
C ILE A 176 6.95 -9.50 -10.60
N GLU A 177 6.40 -10.17 -11.61
CA GLU A 177 6.99 -11.35 -12.19
C GLU A 177 8.37 -11.05 -12.77
N ALA A 178 8.50 -9.99 -13.55
CA ALA A 178 9.76 -9.53 -14.10
C ALA A 178 10.78 -9.20 -12.99
N PHE A 179 10.34 -8.49 -11.94
CA PHE A 179 11.19 -8.18 -10.80
C PHE A 179 11.64 -9.43 -10.03
N LEU A 180 10.74 -10.37 -9.76
CA LEU A 180 11.05 -11.57 -8.97
C LEU A 180 11.94 -12.56 -9.75
N SER A 181 11.78 -12.67 -11.08
CA SER A 181 12.62 -13.49 -11.94
C SER A 181 14.02 -12.90 -12.20
N GLY A 182 14.24 -11.62 -11.88
CA GLY A 182 15.49 -10.94 -12.17
C GLY A 182 15.61 -10.44 -13.61
N SER A 183 14.56 -10.56 -14.40
CA SER A 183 14.48 -10.12 -15.80
C SER A 183 13.87 -8.71 -15.96
N GLY A 184 13.63 -8.01 -14.85
CA GLY A 184 13.05 -6.68 -14.87
C GLY A 184 13.94 -5.65 -15.57
N PRO A 185 13.36 -4.57 -16.14
CA PRO A 185 14.11 -3.53 -16.82
C PRO A 185 15.20 -2.95 -15.90
N SER A 186 16.39 -2.86 -16.48
CA SER A 186 17.59 -2.26 -15.86
C SER A 186 17.38 -0.79 -15.49
#